data_79bc66782750325565be43e036803fdf
#
_entry.id   79bc66782750325565be43e036803fdf
#
_cell.length_a   1.000
_cell.length_b   1.000
_cell.length_c   1.000
_cell.angle_alpha   90.00
_cell.angle_beta   90.00
_cell.angle_gamma   90.00
#
_symmetry.space_group_name_H-M   'P 1'
#
loop_
_entity.id
_entity.type
_entity.pdbx_description
1 polymer ?
#
loop_
_entity_poly.entity_id
_entity_poly.type
_entity_poly.pdbx_seq_one_letter_code
_entity_poly.pdbx_strand_id
1 'polypeptide(L)'
;MGKNTNIPSEIRNFFSEKRRSTVMSTFTSLLESINLDCRILGGFKRENCQLTNLQVFQILVLLPFFAIKGFSHYDGSALSRMFGGKKDVLYSYLSQDNINWRNVVYRITKWLLTKVIVRQDHKKSHLPTVLIADDTDLPKTGMHMESIGKIFSHVHQKCILGYKALMLCWSDGRTQFMLDFSLHGEKGKIEGKEQGLTTEQRNRRYERKRDENSHIAMRKEEYFMGKGVKLLEMVKNAIRKKIKFGYLLVDSWFTCTELVEFVYRRHKKFHLLGMAKMGTTKYTTTSWGELSAKAIIAKLKANKEVKYSRRYRCHYAEVEVMLGKRAVKLFFCKRGKKEAWKVLLTTDLSLRFMRAYEIYSMRWSIEVFFSDSKRLLGLADCSSRDFSAHIAHVSLVMIRYNMLASIKRTLDYDTIGGLFGDMYLGVHELTVVEKIWAIIIEVVAVVSELTGADSDELTIQIIENDKRLAALRAYAQTA
;
A
#
# COMPACT_ATOMS: atom_id res chain seq x y z
N MET A 1 20.27 22.31 -17.22
CA MET A 1 19.50 21.09 -17.56
C MET A 1 18.15 21.46 -18.16
N GLY A 2 17.81 20.92 -19.33
CA GLY A 2 16.67 21.36 -20.12
C GLY A 2 15.33 21.03 -19.47
N LYS A 3 14.31 21.85 -19.73
CA LYS A 3 12.93 21.77 -19.21
C LYS A 3 12.17 20.45 -19.53
N ASN A 4 12.77 19.53 -20.27
CA ASN A 4 12.15 18.29 -20.78
C ASN A 4 12.81 17.00 -20.29
N THR A 5 13.55 17.02 -19.19
CA THR A 5 14.23 15.84 -18.66
C THR A 5 13.21 14.76 -18.26
N ASN A 6 13.26 13.61 -18.92
CA ASN A 6 12.47 12.44 -18.55
C ASN A 6 13.21 11.64 -17.48
N ILE A 7 12.87 11.90 -16.21
CA ILE A 7 13.52 11.29 -15.04
C ILE A 7 13.60 9.76 -15.13
N PRO A 8 12.53 9.01 -15.46
CA PRO A 8 12.64 7.56 -15.57
C PRO A 8 13.57 7.08 -16.67
N SER A 9 13.61 7.75 -17.82
CA SER A 9 14.50 7.34 -18.92
C SER A 9 15.96 7.64 -18.61
N GLU A 10 16.29 8.74 -17.94
CA GLU A 10 17.66 9.02 -17.52
C GLU A 10 18.14 8.03 -16.46
N ILE A 11 17.32 7.72 -15.47
CA ILE A 11 17.63 6.69 -14.49
C ILE A 11 17.81 5.34 -15.19
N ARG A 12 16.92 4.96 -16.12
CA ARG A 12 17.05 3.72 -16.89
C ARG A 12 18.35 3.66 -17.67
N ASN A 13 18.73 4.72 -18.38
CA ASN A 13 19.96 4.77 -19.16
C ASN A 13 21.18 4.62 -18.27
N PHE A 14 21.19 5.26 -17.12
CA PHE A 14 22.24 5.13 -16.11
C PHE A 14 22.38 3.70 -15.58
N PHE A 15 21.28 2.94 -15.46
CA PHE A 15 21.26 1.57 -14.96
C PHE A 15 21.36 0.51 -16.05
N SER A 16 21.16 0.82 -17.33
CA SER A 16 21.07 -0.18 -18.41
C SER A 16 22.38 -0.91 -18.71
N GLU A 17 23.51 -0.43 -18.25
CA GLU A 17 24.82 -1.00 -18.55
C GLU A 17 25.25 -2.20 -17.69
N LYS A 18 24.47 -2.59 -16.66
CA LYS A 18 24.84 -3.69 -15.75
C LYS A 18 23.68 -4.67 -15.45
N ARG A 19 23.96 -5.97 -15.46
CA ARG A 19 23.00 -7.08 -15.17
C ARG A 19 22.28 -6.97 -13.82
N ARG A 20 22.86 -6.34 -12.79
CA ARG A 20 22.23 -6.10 -11.48
C ARG A 20 21.19 -4.97 -11.49
N SER A 21 21.09 -4.24 -12.58
CA SER A 21 20.16 -3.13 -12.76
C SER A 21 18.80 -3.53 -13.34
N THR A 22 18.57 -4.82 -13.66
CA THR A 22 17.32 -5.27 -14.32
C THR A 22 16.08 -4.87 -13.54
N VAL A 23 16.11 -4.96 -12.21
CA VAL A 23 14.97 -4.62 -11.37
C VAL A 23 14.69 -3.12 -11.40
N MET A 24 15.73 -2.30 -11.25
CA MET A 24 15.57 -0.84 -11.27
C MET A 24 15.21 -0.32 -12.66
N SER A 25 15.81 -0.85 -13.73
CA SER A 25 15.44 -0.51 -15.10
C SER A 25 13.98 -0.94 -15.42
N THR A 26 13.53 -2.09 -14.92
CA THR A 26 12.13 -2.53 -15.04
C THR A 26 11.20 -1.59 -14.28
N PHE A 27 11.57 -1.18 -13.05
CA PHE A 27 10.77 -0.26 -12.26
C PHE A 27 10.64 1.12 -12.94
N THR A 28 11.74 1.67 -13.42
CA THR A 28 11.74 2.97 -14.12
C THR A 28 11.00 2.91 -15.45
N SER A 29 11.15 1.84 -16.22
CA SER A 29 10.37 1.61 -17.45
C SER A 29 8.86 1.50 -17.16
N LEU A 30 8.50 0.83 -16.07
CA LEU A 30 7.12 0.75 -15.62
C LEU A 30 6.59 2.14 -15.23
N LEU A 31 7.37 2.91 -14.47
CA LEU A 31 7.02 4.27 -14.04
C LEU A 31 6.86 5.23 -15.25
N GLU A 32 7.72 5.13 -16.23
CA GLU A 32 7.65 5.89 -17.49
C GLU A 32 6.41 5.53 -18.31
N SER A 33 6.07 4.24 -18.35
CA SER A 33 4.91 3.72 -19.09
C SER A 33 3.56 4.13 -18.49
N ILE A 34 3.54 4.58 -17.23
CA ILE A 34 2.35 5.11 -16.58
C ILE A 34 2.10 6.51 -17.13
N ASN A 35 1.25 6.62 -18.14
CA ASN A 35 0.85 7.90 -18.70
C ASN A 35 -0.14 8.61 -17.75
N LEU A 36 0.38 9.49 -16.90
CA LEU A 36 -0.40 10.37 -16.04
C LEU A 36 -0.46 11.76 -16.65
N ASP A 37 -1.67 12.16 -17.03
CA ASP A 37 -1.96 13.54 -17.42
C ASP A 37 -1.58 14.50 -16.27
N CYS A 38 -0.92 15.61 -16.60
CA CYS A 38 -0.56 16.64 -15.62
C CYS A 38 -1.77 17.18 -14.84
N ARG A 39 -2.97 17.19 -15.44
CA ARG A 39 -4.23 17.57 -14.76
C ARG A 39 -4.57 16.65 -13.58
N ILE A 40 -4.19 15.38 -13.65
CA ILE A 40 -4.44 14.40 -12.58
C ILE A 40 -3.48 14.63 -11.42
N LEU A 41 -2.27 15.11 -11.72
CA LEU A 41 -1.20 15.38 -10.77
C LEU A 41 -1.22 16.84 -10.25
N GLY A 42 -2.37 17.52 -10.37
CA GLY A 42 -2.57 18.83 -9.76
C GLY A 42 -2.44 20.02 -10.69
N GLY A 43 -2.11 19.86 -11.98
CA GLY A 43 -2.18 20.89 -13.05
C GLY A 43 -1.37 22.18 -12.83
N PHE A 44 -0.90 22.44 -11.63
CA PHE A 44 -0.36 23.72 -11.21
C PHE A 44 1.14 23.78 -11.46
N LYS A 45 1.57 24.67 -12.35
CA LYS A 45 2.97 25.02 -12.51
C LYS A 45 3.27 26.15 -11.52
N ARG A 46 4.18 25.92 -10.57
CA ARG A 46 4.70 27.00 -9.74
C ARG A 46 5.54 27.93 -10.57
N GLU A 47 5.32 29.21 -10.39
CA GLU A 47 6.25 30.23 -10.85
C GLU A 47 7.65 29.91 -10.28
N ASN A 48 8.67 29.98 -11.11
CA ASN A 48 10.06 29.69 -10.76
C ASN A 48 10.40 28.25 -10.34
N CYS A 49 9.51 27.26 -10.55
CA CYS A 49 9.84 25.87 -10.31
C CYS A 49 10.43 25.22 -11.60
N GLN A 50 11.64 24.69 -11.46
CA GLN A 50 12.32 23.98 -12.57
C GLN A 50 11.67 22.61 -12.86
N LEU A 51 11.03 21.99 -11.86
CA LEU A 51 10.41 20.67 -11.96
C LEU A 51 8.92 20.76 -12.27
N THR A 52 8.47 19.94 -13.20
CA THR A 52 7.04 19.72 -13.46
C THR A 52 6.40 18.87 -12.35
N ASN A 53 5.08 18.92 -12.19
CA ASN A 53 4.36 18.06 -11.22
C ASN A 53 4.60 16.58 -11.49
N LEU A 54 4.75 16.16 -12.75
CA LEU A 54 5.07 14.78 -13.10
C LEU A 54 6.47 14.38 -12.61
N GLN A 55 7.46 15.25 -12.80
CA GLN A 55 8.83 15.01 -12.31
C GLN A 55 8.88 14.94 -10.79
N VAL A 56 8.17 15.85 -10.08
CA VAL A 56 8.07 15.79 -8.62
C VAL A 56 7.41 14.50 -8.16
N PHE A 57 6.32 14.06 -8.80
CA PHE A 57 5.67 12.78 -8.52
C PHE A 57 6.63 11.60 -8.73
N GLN A 58 7.38 11.58 -9.84
CA GLN A 58 8.35 10.54 -10.14
C GLN A 58 9.50 10.50 -9.12
N ILE A 59 10.04 11.64 -8.73
CA ILE A 59 11.04 11.77 -7.67
C ILE A 59 10.47 11.20 -6.36
N LEU A 60 9.26 11.62 -5.98
CA LEU A 60 8.59 11.13 -4.76
C LEU A 60 8.41 9.60 -4.77
N VAL A 61 8.07 9.01 -5.92
CA VAL A 61 7.96 7.54 -6.05
C VAL A 61 9.32 6.86 -5.86
N LEU A 62 10.41 7.46 -6.30
CA LEU A 62 11.76 6.89 -6.29
C LEU A 62 12.51 7.04 -4.95
N LEU A 63 12.15 8.01 -4.12
CA LEU A 63 12.89 8.36 -2.87
C LEU A 63 13.32 7.16 -2.01
N PRO A 64 12.45 6.19 -1.66
CA PRO A 64 12.85 5.09 -0.77
C PRO A 64 13.93 4.19 -1.35
N PHE A 65 13.98 4.06 -2.67
CA PHE A 65 14.98 3.23 -3.36
C PHE A 65 16.37 3.86 -3.38
N PHE A 66 16.46 5.17 -3.20
CA PHE A 66 17.69 5.95 -3.11
C PHE A 66 18.15 6.21 -1.67
N ALA A 67 17.69 5.39 -0.72
CA ALA A 67 18.03 5.51 0.71
C ALA A 67 17.65 6.87 1.35
N ILE A 68 16.79 7.64 0.72
CA ILE A 68 16.34 8.93 1.23
C ILE A 68 15.18 8.69 2.21
N LYS A 69 15.53 8.56 3.50
CA LYS A 69 14.59 8.22 4.59
C LYS A 69 13.53 9.30 4.85
N GLY A 70 13.78 10.53 4.46
CA GLY A 70 12.86 11.65 4.66
C GLY A 70 13.15 12.78 3.70
N PHE A 71 12.15 13.60 3.41
CA PHE A 71 12.29 14.73 2.46
C PHE A 71 13.35 15.74 2.88
N SER A 72 13.63 15.87 4.18
CA SER A 72 14.71 16.70 4.70
C SER A 72 16.10 16.30 4.18
N HIS A 73 16.26 15.05 3.79
CA HIS A 73 17.53 14.50 3.25
C HIS A 73 17.57 14.54 1.71
N TYR A 74 16.59 15.17 1.05
CA TYR A 74 16.58 15.28 -0.41
C TYR A 74 17.71 16.21 -0.89
N ASP A 75 17.88 17.35 -0.24
CA ASP A 75 18.94 18.32 -0.59
C ASP A 75 20.31 17.65 -0.42
N GLY A 76 21.15 17.72 -1.45
CA GLY A 76 22.46 17.06 -1.49
C GLY A 76 22.42 15.54 -1.79
N SER A 77 21.23 14.94 -1.94
CA SER A 77 21.11 13.53 -2.38
C SER A 77 21.46 13.34 -3.85
N ALA A 78 21.70 12.09 -4.27
CA ALA A 78 21.92 11.74 -5.67
C ALA A 78 20.76 12.23 -6.57
N LEU A 79 19.50 12.02 -6.15
CA LEU A 79 18.34 12.49 -6.91
C LEU A 79 18.29 14.01 -7.06
N SER A 80 18.65 14.76 -6.00
CA SER A 80 18.69 16.23 -6.05
C SER A 80 19.78 16.73 -6.98
N ARG A 81 20.95 16.08 -7.02
CA ARG A 81 22.03 16.41 -7.95
C ARG A 81 21.67 16.08 -9.39
N MET A 82 21.02 14.93 -9.63
CA MET A 82 20.63 14.50 -10.99
C MET A 82 19.50 15.37 -11.56
N PHE A 83 18.50 15.72 -10.78
CA PHE A 83 17.25 16.33 -11.29
C PHE A 83 17.00 17.75 -10.80
N GLY A 84 17.82 18.24 -9.88
CA GLY A 84 17.66 19.57 -9.30
C GLY A 84 16.48 19.67 -8.34
N GLY A 85 16.06 20.89 -8.05
CA GLY A 85 15.01 21.17 -7.06
C GLY A 85 15.52 21.08 -5.63
N LYS A 86 14.70 21.58 -4.70
CA LYS A 86 14.95 21.53 -3.25
C LYS A 86 13.81 20.80 -2.56
N LYS A 87 14.04 20.34 -1.34
CA LYS A 87 13.04 19.66 -0.49
C LYS A 87 11.71 20.42 -0.37
N ASP A 88 11.73 21.76 -0.43
CA ASP A 88 10.54 22.58 -0.31
C ASP A 88 9.54 22.35 -1.46
N VAL A 89 10.04 22.00 -2.64
CA VAL A 89 9.19 21.62 -3.79
C VAL A 89 8.42 20.34 -3.46
N LEU A 90 9.07 19.36 -2.83
CA LEU A 90 8.45 18.10 -2.44
C LEU A 90 7.40 18.29 -1.35
N TYR A 91 7.72 19.02 -0.29
CA TYR A 91 6.78 19.36 0.78
C TYR A 91 5.55 20.08 0.26
N SER A 92 5.77 21.07 -0.56
CA SER A 92 4.70 21.87 -1.12
C SER A 92 3.82 21.08 -2.12
N TYR A 93 4.39 20.13 -2.86
CA TYR A 93 3.60 19.23 -3.71
C TYR A 93 2.70 18.31 -2.87
N LEU A 94 3.22 17.74 -1.80
CA LEU A 94 2.45 16.87 -0.89
C LEU A 94 1.32 17.60 -0.16
N SER A 95 1.48 18.91 0.05
CA SER A 95 0.47 19.73 0.74
C SER A 95 -0.62 20.28 -0.20
N GLN A 96 -0.68 19.88 -1.47
CA GLN A 96 -1.72 20.31 -2.39
C GLN A 96 -3.07 19.67 -2.07
N ASP A 97 -4.13 20.47 -2.04
CA ASP A 97 -5.49 20.03 -1.72
C ASP A 97 -6.29 19.56 -2.95
N ASN A 98 -5.85 19.96 -4.16
CA ASN A 98 -6.55 19.71 -5.42
C ASN A 98 -6.16 18.38 -6.11
N ILE A 99 -5.16 17.66 -5.60
CA ILE A 99 -4.78 16.36 -6.17
C ILE A 99 -5.76 15.28 -5.69
N ASN A 100 -6.48 14.67 -6.63
CA ASN A 100 -7.33 13.53 -6.34
C ASN A 100 -6.49 12.24 -6.23
N TRP A 101 -5.79 12.07 -5.11
CA TRP A 101 -4.94 10.92 -4.85
C TRP A 101 -5.65 9.57 -5.00
N ARG A 102 -6.93 9.49 -4.61
CA ARG A 102 -7.73 8.27 -4.82
C ARG A 102 -7.83 7.93 -6.31
N ASN A 103 -8.07 8.92 -7.15
CA ASN A 103 -8.15 8.70 -8.60
C ASN A 103 -6.79 8.34 -9.20
N VAL A 104 -5.69 8.93 -8.71
CA VAL A 104 -4.31 8.58 -9.11
C VAL A 104 -4.05 7.11 -8.82
N VAL A 105 -4.30 6.65 -7.58
CA VAL A 105 -4.12 5.23 -7.19
C VAL A 105 -4.96 4.31 -8.07
N TYR A 106 -6.26 4.59 -8.23
CA TYR A 106 -7.14 3.75 -9.07
C TYR A 106 -6.69 3.71 -10.53
N ARG A 107 -6.22 4.81 -11.12
CA ARG A 107 -5.73 4.83 -12.51
C ARG A 107 -4.52 3.94 -12.68
N ILE A 108 -3.52 4.10 -11.82
CA ILE A 108 -2.30 3.29 -11.86
C ILE A 108 -2.64 1.82 -11.64
N THR A 109 -3.42 1.50 -10.61
CA THR A 109 -3.78 0.12 -10.30
C THR A 109 -4.59 -0.52 -11.43
N LYS A 110 -5.54 0.21 -12.03
CA LYS A 110 -6.31 -0.30 -13.15
C LYS A 110 -5.42 -0.53 -14.39
N TRP A 111 -4.46 0.36 -14.64
CA TRP A 111 -3.49 0.17 -15.70
C TRP A 111 -2.65 -1.10 -15.48
N LEU A 112 -2.15 -1.30 -14.24
CA LEU A 112 -1.42 -2.53 -13.88
C LEU A 112 -2.27 -3.78 -14.07
N LEU A 113 -3.54 -3.77 -13.63
CA LEU A 113 -4.46 -4.89 -13.81
C LEU A 113 -4.70 -5.22 -15.28
N THR A 114 -4.88 -4.22 -16.15
CA THR A 114 -5.26 -4.44 -17.55
C THR A 114 -4.08 -4.66 -18.48
N LYS A 115 -2.94 -4.03 -18.23
CA LYS A 115 -1.78 -4.07 -19.13
C LYS A 115 -0.72 -5.07 -18.71
N VAL A 116 -0.53 -5.24 -17.42
CA VAL A 116 0.53 -6.10 -16.88
C VAL A 116 -0.01 -7.49 -16.58
N ILE A 117 -1.07 -7.59 -15.75
CA ILE A 117 -1.58 -8.89 -15.28
C ILE A 117 -2.23 -9.68 -16.42
N VAL A 118 -3.13 -9.06 -17.19
CA VAL A 118 -3.89 -9.76 -18.26
C VAL A 118 -2.97 -10.24 -19.38
N ARG A 119 -1.89 -9.52 -19.70
CA ARG A 119 -0.98 -9.89 -20.78
C ARG A 119 -0.01 -11.01 -20.41
N GLN A 120 0.27 -11.22 -19.12
CA GLN A 120 1.27 -12.18 -18.66
C GLN A 120 0.68 -13.52 -18.21
N ASP A 121 -0.64 -13.65 -18.10
CA ASP A 121 -1.27 -14.84 -17.56
C ASP A 121 -1.61 -15.88 -18.64
N HIS A 122 -0.64 -16.74 -18.95
CA HIS A 122 -0.91 -18.02 -19.58
C HIS A 122 -1.34 -19.11 -18.55
N LYS A 123 -1.11 -18.88 -17.24
CA LYS A 123 -1.53 -19.77 -16.15
C LYS A 123 -2.62 -19.11 -15.32
N LYS A 124 -3.89 -19.45 -15.58
CA LYS A 124 -5.02 -19.00 -14.75
C LYS A 124 -4.82 -19.46 -13.30
N SER A 125 -4.93 -18.55 -12.35
CA SER A 125 -5.01 -18.93 -10.94
C SER A 125 -6.26 -19.78 -10.71
N HIS A 126 -6.13 -20.86 -9.94
CA HIS A 126 -7.28 -21.66 -9.52
C HIS A 126 -8.18 -20.92 -8.51
N LEU A 127 -7.67 -19.83 -7.91
CA LEU A 127 -8.41 -19.04 -6.94
C LEU A 127 -9.19 -17.91 -7.62
N PRO A 128 -10.36 -17.54 -7.11
CA PRO A 128 -11.10 -16.38 -7.60
C PRO A 128 -10.35 -15.08 -7.24
N THR A 129 -10.60 -14.03 -8.00
CA THR A 129 -10.17 -12.69 -7.61
C THR A 129 -11.00 -12.19 -6.45
N VAL A 130 -10.37 -11.52 -5.50
CA VAL A 130 -11.01 -11.05 -4.27
C VAL A 130 -10.72 -9.58 -4.00
N LEU A 131 -11.62 -8.92 -3.29
CA LEU A 131 -11.32 -7.71 -2.52
C LEU A 131 -11.07 -8.11 -1.07
N ILE A 132 -10.09 -7.47 -0.45
CA ILE A 132 -9.73 -7.69 0.95
C ILE A 132 -9.75 -6.33 1.64
N ALA A 133 -10.43 -6.25 2.79
CA ALA A 133 -10.43 -5.05 3.59
C ALA A 133 -9.97 -5.35 5.01
N ASP A 134 -9.07 -4.49 5.50
CA ASP A 134 -8.57 -4.54 6.87
C ASP A 134 -8.03 -3.17 7.28
N ASP A 135 -7.78 -2.96 8.56
CA ASP A 135 -7.21 -1.71 9.05
C ASP A 135 -5.85 -1.91 9.73
N THR A 136 -5.07 -0.84 9.76
CA THR A 136 -3.78 -0.82 10.44
C THR A 136 -3.55 0.49 11.17
N ASP A 137 -2.73 0.45 12.23
CA ASP A 137 -2.32 1.64 12.96
C ASP A 137 -1.21 2.37 12.22
N LEU A 138 -1.33 3.69 12.14
CA LEU A 138 -0.27 4.62 11.74
C LEU A 138 0.11 5.48 12.95
N PRO A 139 1.04 5.00 13.79
CA PRO A 139 1.46 5.73 15.00
C PRO A 139 2.11 7.06 14.65
N LYS A 140 1.92 8.06 15.52
CA LYS A 140 2.52 9.38 15.43
C LYS A 140 3.07 9.79 16.80
N THR A 141 4.09 10.67 16.79
CA THR A 141 4.73 11.17 18.02
C THR A 141 4.30 12.58 18.38
N GLY A 142 3.86 13.37 17.39
CA GLY A 142 3.51 14.77 17.59
C GLY A 142 2.02 15.04 17.74
N MET A 143 1.65 15.93 18.66
CA MET A 143 0.26 16.41 18.82
C MET A 143 -0.12 17.52 17.83
N HIS A 144 0.85 18.27 17.31
CA HIS A 144 0.62 19.39 16.41
C HIS A 144 0.45 18.92 14.97
N MET A 145 -0.50 18.02 14.78
CA MET A 145 -0.90 17.45 13.49
C MET A 145 -2.40 17.59 13.30
N GLU A 146 -2.82 17.77 12.06
CA GLU A 146 -4.23 17.91 11.70
C GLU A 146 -4.97 16.58 11.86
N SER A 147 -6.15 16.63 12.46
CA SER A 147 -7.00 15.45 12.71
C SER A 147 -6.32 14.33 13.50
N ILE A 148 -5.27 14.64 14.28
CA ILE A 148 -4.63 13.61 15.11
C ILE A 148 -5.51 13.23 16.30
N GLY A 149 -5.50 11.96 16.69
CA GLY A 149 -6.23 11.46 17.83
C GLY A 149 -5.55 10.25 18.46
N LYS A 150 -6.07 9.79 19.59
CA LYS A 150 -5.66 8.50 20.16
C LYS A 150 -6.48 7.38 19.54
N ILE A 151 -5.79 6.35 19.10
CA ILE A 151 -6.35 5.12 18.53
C ILE A 151 -5.94 3.94 19.42
N PHE A 152 -6.80 2.93 19.57
CA PHE A 152 -6.44 1.72 20.30
C PHE A 152 -5.61 0.79 19.40
N SER A 153 -4.38 0.52 19.82
CA SER A 153 -3.51 -0.44 19.15
C SER A 153 -3.68 -1.84 19.74
N HIS A 154 -4.19 -2.76 18.93
CA HIS A 154 -4.29 -4.17 19.30
C HIS A 154 -2.92 -4.84 19.45
N VAL A 155 -1.88 -4.33 18.76
CA VAL A 155 -0.51 -4.84 18.90
C VAL A 155 0.07 -4.46 20.25
N HIS A 156 -0.10 -3.20 20.66
CA HIS A 156 0.46 -2.68 21.92
C HIS A 156 -0.49 -2.76 23.10
N GLN A 157 -1.75 -3.21 22.90
CA GLN A 157 -2.81 -3.29 23.92
C GLN A 157 -3.03 -1.98 24.70
N LYS A 158 -2.81 -0.84 24.04
CA LYS A 158 -2.97 0.51 24.62
C LYS A 158 -3.39 1.54 23.58
N CYS A 159 -3.90 2.67 24.06
CA CYS A 159 -4.14 3.82 23.19
C CYS A 159 -2.81 4.50 22.83
N ILE A 160 -2.60 4.71 21.55
CA ILE A 160 -1.46 5.42 20.97
C ILE A 160 -1.93 6.61 20.16
N LEU A 161 -1.10 7.62 20.00
CA LEU A 161 -1.36 8.74 19.11
C LEU A 161 -1.19 8.30 17.66
N GLY A 162 -2.12 8.66 16.77
CA GLY A 162 -2.02 8.26 15.36
C GLY A 162 -3.33 8.29 14.59
N TYR A 163 -3.32 7.65 13.43
CA TYR A 163 -4.49 7.40 12.58
C TYR A 163 -4.71 5.90 12.42
N LYS A 164 -5.98 5.50 12.29
CA LYS A 164 -6.34 4.17 11.84
C LYS A 164 -6.55 4.22 10.33
N ALA A 165 -5.75 3.49 9.59
CA ALA A 165 -5.88 3.41 8.12
C ALA A 165 -6.70 2.20 7.73
N LEU A 166 -7.95 2.41 7.26
CA LEU A 166 -8.73 1.39 6.59
C LEU A 166 -8.25 1.27 5.15
N MET A 167 -7.93 0.07 4.71
CA MET A 167 -7.37 -0.23 3.39
C MET A 167 -8.24 -1.21 2.63
N LEU A 168 -8.30 -1.06 1.31
CA LEU A 168 -8.94 -1.99 0.38
C LEU A 168 -7.91 -2.48 -0.64
N CYS A 169 -7.79 -3.80 -0.75
CA CYS A 169 -6.84 -4.49 -1.60
C CYS A 169 -7.59 -5.41 -2.58
N TRP A 170 -7.07 -5.56 -3.81
CA TRP A 170 -7.46 -6.59 -4.76
C TRP A 170 -6.37 -7.68 -4.79
N SER A 171 -6.79 -8.94 -4.90
CA SER A 171 -5.85 -10.06 -5.07
C SER A 171 -6.41 -11.16 -5.96
N ASP A 172 -5.52 -11.85 -6.69
CA ASP A 172 -5.80 -13.07 -7.45
C ASP A 172 -5.13 -14.32 -6.82
N GLY A 173 -4.59 -14.18 -5.60
CA GLY A 173 -3.85 -15.22 -4.89
C GLY A 173 -2.35 -15.28 -5.20
N ARG A 174 -1.88 -14.65 -6.28
CA ARG A 174 -0.45 -14.50 -6.62
C ARG A 174 0.07 -13.09 -6.40
N THR A 175 -0.76 -12.13 -6.75
CA THR A 175 -0.42 -10.70 -6.69
C THR A 175 -1.53 -9.97 -5.95
N GLN A 176 -1.15 -8.93 -5.23
CA GLN A 176 -2.09 -8.03 -4.57
C GLN A 176 -1.81 -6.60 -4.96
N PHE A 177 -2.87 -5.83 -5.14
CA PHE A 177 -2.80 -4.41 -5.44
C PHE A 177 -3.69 -3.62 -4.50
N MET A 178 -3.12 -2.58 -3.91
CA MET A 178 -3.88 -1.64 -3.10
C MET A 178 -4.74 -0.75 -3.99
N LEU A 179 -6.03 -0.62 -3.66
CA LEU A 179 -7.01 0.12 -4.45
C LEU A 179 -7.41 1.44 -3.82
N ASP A 180 -7.69 1.43 -2.54
CA ASP A 180 -8.25 2.58 -1.82
C ASP A 180 -7.87 2.52 -0.34
N PHE A 181 -7.94 3.66 0.33
CA PHE A 181 -7.78 3.75 1.78
C PHE A 181 -8.58 4.94 2.33
N SER A 182 -8.73 4.97 3.64
CA SER A 182 -9.19 6.15 4.39
C SER A 182 -8.52 6.21 5.75
N LEU A 183 -8.23 7.42 6.22
CA LEU A 183 -7.68 7.64 7.55
C LEU A 183 -8.82 7.97 8.51
N HIS A 184 -8.84 7.30 9.65
CA HIS A 184 -9.87 7.45 10.66
C HIS A 184 -9.28 7.78 12.03
N GLY A 185 -10.02 8.57 12.80
CA GLY A 185 -9.89 8.65 14.24
C GLY A 185 -10.85 7.71 14.94
N GLU A 186 -10.60 7.42 16.19
CA GLU A 186 -11.56 6.69 17.04
C GLU A 186 -12.39 7.68 17.83
N LYS A 187 -13.71 7.45 17.89
CA LYS A 187 -14.59 8.20 18.80
C LYS A 187 -14.14 7.89 20.24
N GLY A 188 -13.86 8.89 21.03
CA GLY A 188 -13.61 8.72 22.46
C GLY A 188 -14.82 8.09 23.15
N LYS A 189 -14.58 7.25 24.16
CA LYS A 189 -15.64 6.64 24.98
C LYS A 189 -16.10 7.56 26.13
N ILE A 190 -15.36 8.63 26.39
CA ILE A 190 -15.57 9.54 27.51
C ILE A 190 -16.02 10.87 26.93
N GLU A 191 -17.16 11.37 27.39
CA GLU A 191 -17.66 12.71 27.07
C GLU A 191 -16.61 13.76 27.44
N GLY A 192 -16.41 14.77 26.61
CA GLY A 192 -15.36 15.77 26.74
C GLY A 192 -13.94 15.31 26.34
N LYS A 193 -13.76 14.01 26.00
CA LYS A 193 -12.49 13.45 25.51
C LYS A 193 -12.64 12.76 24.15
N GLU A 194 -13.31 13.41 23.20
CA GLU A 194 -13.49 12.90 21.85
C GLU A 194 -12.12 12.64 21.22
N GLN A 195 -11.98 11.57 20.46
CA GLN A 195 -10.72 11.03 19.94
C GLN A 195 -9.68 10.72 21.02
N GLY A 196 -10.12 10.50 22.28
CA GLY A 196 -9.27 10.23 23.43
C GLY A 196 -8.40 11.42 23.87
N LEU A 197 -8.69 12.64 23.41
CA LEU A 197 -7.97 13.86 23.71
C LEU A 197 -8.81 14.79 24.59
N THR A 198 -8.15 15.54 25.48
CA THR A 198 -8.80 16.65 26.21
C THR A 198 -9.11 17.79 25.23
N THR A 199 -9.99 18.72 25.63
CA THR A 199 -10.28 19.91 24.81
C THR A 199 -9.02 20.74 24.56
N GLU A 200 -8.19 20.91 25.58
CA GLU A 200 -6.89 21.62 25.43
C GLU A 200 -5.99 20.93 24.39
N GLN A 201 -5.87 19.59 24.44
CA GLN A 201 -5.09 18.83 23.47
C GLN A 201 -5.65 18.96 22.07
N ARG A 202 -6.99 18.96 21.90
CA ARG A 202 -7.62 19.18 20.61
C ARG A 202 -7.33 20.58 20.06
N ASN A 203 -7.37 21.60 20.90
CA ASN A 203 -7.09 22.99 20.50
C ASN A 203 -5.61 23.21 20.10
N ARG A 204 -4.70 22.36 20.56
CA ARG A 204 -3.28 22.39 20.16
C ARG A 204 -3.00 21.71 18.82
N ARG A 205 -3.98 21.06 18.20
CA ARG A 205 -3.81 20.45 16.88
C ARG A 205 -3.57 21.54 15.84
N TYR A 206 -2.78 21.19 14.83
CA TYR A 206 -2.68 22.03 13.64
C TYR A 206 -4.00 21.98 12.88
N GLU A 207 -4.45 23.13 12.41
CA GLU A 207 -5.60 23.25 11.52
C GLU A 207 -5.24 24.14 10.34
N ARG A 208 -5.68 23.73 9.17
CA ARG A 208 -5.53 24.46 7.93
C ARG A 208 -6.90 24.71 7.32
N LYS A 209 -7.16 25.97 6.98
CA LYS A 209 -8.36 26.34 6.20
C LYS A 209 -8.19 25.83 4.77
N ARG A 210 -9.20 25.15 4.24
CA ARG A 210 -9.26 24.63 2.89
C ARG A 210 -10.58 25.02 2.24
N ASP A 211 -10.59 24.98 0.89
CA ASP A 211 -11.83 24.95 0.14
C ASP A 211 -12.58 23.65 0.48
N GLU A 212 -13.83 23.76 0.91
CA GLU A 212 -14.70 22.64 1.29
C GLU A 212 -14.89 21.65 0.14
N ASN A 213 -14.82 22.12 -1.10
CA ASN A 213 -14.93 21.29 -2.31
C ASN A 213 -13.59 20.63 -2.71
N SER A 214 -12.51 20.91 -2.00
CA SER A 214 -11.22 20.28 -2.30
C SER A 214 -11.24 18.77 -2.04
N HIS A 215 -10.43 18.03 -2.80
CA HIS A 215 -10.34 16.58 -2.61
C HIS A 215 -9.85 16.18 -1.21
N ILE A 216 -9.04 17.01 -0.59
CA ILE A 216 -8.54 16.74 0.76
C ILE A 216 -9.60 17.06 1.82
N ALA A 217 -10.42 18.10 1.64
CA ALA A 217 -11.54 18.36 2.56
C ALA A 217 -12.50 17.16 2.61
N MET A 218 -12.90 16.60 1.45
CA MET A 218 -13.70 15.37 1.40
C MET A 218 -13.01 14.18 2.11
N ARG A 219 -11.67 14.06 2.02
CA ARG A 219 -10.90 13.02 2.73
C ARG A 219 -10.87 13.26 4.25
N LYS A 220 -10.90 14.54 4.67
CA LYS A 220 -10.96 14.90 6.09
C LYS A 220 -12.33 14.56 6.71
N GLU A 221 -13.42 14.68 5.95
CA GLU A 221 -14.74 14.22 6.39
C GLU A 221 -14.77 12.71 6.66
N GLU A 222 -14.07 11.92 5.86
CA GLU A 222 -13.97 10.47 6.05
C GLU A 222 -13.37 10.09 7.41
N TYR A 223 -12.53 10.96 8.00
CA TYR A 223 -11.92 10.73 9.31
C TYR A 223 -12.96 10.51 10.42
N PHE A 224 -14.11 11.16 10.32
CA PHE A 224 -15.20 11.08 11.30
C PHE A 224 -16.23 10.00 10.96
N MET A 225 -16.17 9.43 9.77
CA MET A 225 -17.09 8.36 9.35
C MET A 225 -16.76 7.04 10.06
N GLY A 226 -17.80 6.23 10.31
CA GLY A 226 -17.60 4.86 10.78
C GLY A 226 -16.91 4.00 9.70
N LYS A 227 -15.88 3.24 10.08
CA LYS A 227 -15.10 2.39 9.15
C LYS A 227 -15.98 1.43 8.33
N GLY A 228 -17.04 0.86 8.93
CA GLY A 228 -17.99 0.00 8.22
C GLY A 228 -18.71 0.72 7.08
N VAL A 229 -19.22 1.93 7.34
CA VAL A 229 -19.87 2.77 6.31
C VAL A 229 -18.87 3.10 5.20
N LYS A 230 -17.66 3.49 5.58
CA LYS A 230 -16.61 3.82 4.62
C LYS A 230 -16.17 2.63 3.77
N LEU A 231 -16.09 1.43 4.36
CA LEU A 231 -15.83 0.21 3.60
C LEU A 231 -16.88 -0.01 2.50
N LEU A 232 -18.17 0.17 2.79
CA LEU A 232 -19.23 0.05 1.78
C LEU A 232 -19.05 1.05 0.64
N GLU A 233 -18.63 2.28 0.93
CA GLU A 233 -18.33 3.29 -0.10
C GLU A 233 -17.10 2.90 -0.94
N MET A 234 -16.03 2.40 -0.32
CA MET A 234 -14.83 1.95 -1.03
C MET A 234 -15.16 0.78 -1.98
N VAL A 235 -15.98 -0.18 -1.54
CA VAL A 235 -16.44 -1.29 -2.41
C VAL A 235 -17.34 -0.76 -3.54
N LYS A 236 -18.24 0.18 -3.27
CA LYS A 236 -19.03 0.85 -4.33
C LYS A 236 -18.13 1.56 -5.35
N ASN A 237 -17.05 2.20 -4.89
CA ASN A 237 -16.08 2.85 -5.76
C ASN A 237 -15.33 1.84 -6.64
N ALA A 238 -14.89 0.72 -6.07
CA ALA A 238 -14.23 -0.36 -6.83
C ALA A 238 -15.16 -0.90 -7.94
N ILE A 239 -16.44 -1.12 -7.63
CA ILE A 239 -17.46 -1.54 -8.61
C ILE A 239 -17.63 -0.49 -9.70
N ARG A 240 -17.79 0.81 -9.35
CA ARG A 240 -17.90 1.91 -10.33
C ARG A 240 -16.67 2.00 -11.24
N LYS A 241 -15.50 1.75 -10.71
CA LYS A 241 -14.23 1.71 -11.46
C LYS A 241 -14.06 0.42 -12.26
N LYS A 242 -15.07 -0.48 -12.27
CA LYS A 242 -15.10 -1.75 -13.02
C LYS A 242 -13.98 -2.71 -12.61
N ILE A 243 -13.60 -2.72 -11.34
CA ILE A 243 -12.70 -3.75 -10.77
C ILE A 243 -13.49 -5.04 -10.65
N LYS A 244 -12.98 -6.14 -11.25
CA LYS A 244 -13.61 -7.46 -11.21
C LYS A 244 -13.14 -8.23 -9.98
N PHE A 245 -14.08 -8.80 -9.23
CA PHE A 245 -13.82 -9.68 -8.08
C PHE A 245 -15.01 -10.58 -7.80
N GLY A 246 -14.76 -11.77 -7.25
CA GLY A 246 -15.80 -12.73 -6.90
C GLY A 246 -16.18 -12.71 -5.42
N TYR A 247 -15.23 -12.33 -4.53
CA TYR A 247 -15.48 -12.28 -3.09
C TYR A 247 -14.94 -11.01 -2.46
N LEU A 248 -15.62 -10.55 -1.40
CA LEU A 248 -15.13 -9.57 -0.46
C LEU A 248 -14.72 -10.31 0.82
N LEU A 249 -13.44 -10.22 1.18
CA LEU A 249 -12.87 -10.84 2.38
C LEU A 249 -12.69 -9.79 3.47
N VAL A 250 -13.20 -10.07 4.65
CA VAL A 250 -13.10 -9.17 5.82
C VAL A 250 -12.86 -9.97 7.11
N ASP A 251 -12.36 -9.30 8.12
CA ASP A 251 -12.22 -9.86 9.45
C ASP A 251 -13.54 -9.84 10.24
N SER A 252 -13.48 -10.25 11.50
CA SER A 252 -14.66 -10.33 12.37
C SER A 252 -15.18 -8.97 12.82
N TRP A 253 -14.42 -7.91 12.67
CA TRP A 253 -14.84 -6.57 13.01
C TRP A 253 -15.81 -6.00 11.96
N PHE A 254 -15.54 -6.30 10.68
CA PHE A 254 -16.34 -5.81 9.55
C PHE A 254 -17.51 -6.75 9.19
N THR A 255 -17.49 -8.00 9.64
CA THR A 255 -18.58 -8.95 9.34
C THR A 255 -19.82 -8.61 10.15
N CYS A 256 -20.81 -8.00 9.50
CA CYS A 256 -22.05 -7.54 10.11
C CYS A 256 -23.25 -7.72 9.18
N THR A 257 -24.45 -7.56 9.71
CA THR A 257 -25.72 -7.71 8.96
C THR A 257 -25.79 -6.70 7.79
N GLU A 258 -25.35 -5.48 8.02
CA GLU A 258 -25.36 -4.40 7.02
C GLU A 258 -24.50 -4.76 5.79
N LEU A 259 -23.36 -5.41 6.00
CA LEU A 259 -22.50 -5.86 4.91
C LEU A 259 -23.14 -7.02 4.13
N VAL A 260 -23.80 -7.96 4.82
CA VAL A 260 -24.57 -9.04 4.18
C VAL A 260 -25.71 -8.45 3.35
N GLU A 261 -26.50 -7.52 3.89
CA GLU A 261 -27.57 -6.83 3.18
C GLU A 261 -27.04 -6.08 1.95
N PHE A 262 -25.90 -5.42 2.07
CA PHE A 262 -25.26 -4.73 0.94
C PHE A 262 -24.96 -5.67 -0.22
N VAL A 263 -24.40 -6.87 0.06
CA VAL A 263 -24.10 -7.89 -0.97
C VAL A 263 -25.39 -8.38 -1.63
N TYR A 264 -26.45 -8.65 -0.86
CA TYR A 264 -27.74 -9.07 -1.38
C TYR A 264 -28.41 -8.02 -2.28
N ARG A 265 -28.36 -6.73 -1.91
CA ARG A 265 -28.86 -5.62 -2.73
C ARG A 265 -28.10 -5.46 -4.06
N ARG A 266 -26.92 -6.03 -4.20
CA ARG A 266 -26.12 -6.08 -5.44
C ARG A 266 -26.40 -7.31 -6.28
N HIS A 267 -27.50 -8.04 -6.02
CA HIS A 267 -27.90 -9.24 -6.74
C HIS A 267 -26.79 -10.30 -6.75
N LYS A 268 -26.02 -10.40 -5.67
CA LYS A 268 -24.91 -11.36 -5.51
C LYS A 268 -23.91 -11.32 -6.68
N LYS A 269 -23.64 -10.14 -7.24
CA LYS A 269 -22.58 -9.97 -8.25
C LYS A 269 -21.21 -10.38 -7.73
N PHE A 270 -21.06 -10.45 -6.44
CA PHE A 270 -19.94 -10.99 -5.67
C PHE A 270 -20.48 -11.51 -4.35
N HIS A 271 -19.68 -12.29 -3.63
CA HIS A 271 -20.06 -12.84 -2.34
C HIS A 271 -19.24 -12.24 -1.21
N LEU A 272 -19.80 -12.23 -0.01
CA LEU A 272 -19.07 -12.00 1.23
C LEU A 272 -18.48 -13.32 1.71
N LEU A 273 -17.24 -13.28 2.17
CA LEU A 273 -16.63 -14.34 2.98
C LEU A 273 -15.83 -13.66 4.10
N GLY A 274 -16.36 -13.68 5.31
CA GLY A 274 -15.79 -12.99 6.45
C GLY A 274 -15.70 -13.87 7.68
N MET A 275 -14.75 -13.60 8.56
CA MET A 275 -14.76 -14.20 9.89
C MET A 275 -15.91 -13.58 10.69
N ALA A 276 -16.75 -14.39 11.32
CA ALA A 276 -17.78 -13.89 12.22
C ALA A 276 -17.37 -14.06 13.68
N LYS A 277 -17.99 -13.28 14.58
CA LYS A 277 -17.74 -13.39 16.02
C LYS A 277 -18.49 -14.58 16.61
N MET A 278 -17.84 -15.33 17.49
CA MET A 278 -18.45 -16.36 18.32
C MET A 278 -19.23 -15.77 19.52
N GLY A 279 -19.89 -14.62 19.28
CA GLY A 279 -20.52 -13.79 20.31
C GLY A 279 -22.04 -13.99 20.40
N THR A 280 -22.75 -12.87 20.63
CA THR A 280 -24.17 -12.81 20.88
C THR A 280 -25.06 -12.76 19.65
N THR A 281 -24.49 -12.56 18.46
CA THR A 281 -25.22 -12.54 17.20
C THR A 281 -26.05 -13.81 17.04
N LYS A 282 -27.35 -13.65 16.78
CA LYS A 282 -28.31 -14.75 16.60
C LYS A 282 -28.48 -15.08 15.13
N TYR A 283 -28.63 -16.36 14.88
CA TYR A 283 -28.88 -16.95 13.56
C TYR A 283 -30.09 -17.87 13.68
N THR A 284 -31.02 -17.76 12.76
CA THR A 284 -32.17 -18.67 12.73
C THR A 284 -31.80 -19.92 11.94
N THR A 285 -31.88 -21.06 12.56
CA THR A 285 -31.63 -22.38 11.98
C THR A 285 -32.96 -23.06 11.62
N THR A 286 -32.97 -23.95 10.66
CA THR A 286 -34.16 -24.69 10.25
C THR A 286 -34.67 -25.63 11.35
N SER A 287 -33.74 -26.26 12.10
CA SER A 287 -34.09 -27.33 13.05
C SER A 287 -34.10 -26.91 14.52
N TRP A 288 -33.44 -25.78 14.89
CA TRP A 288 -33.21 -25.45 16.31
C TRP A 288 -33.64 -24.04 16.67
N GLY A 289 -34.35 -23.35 15.77
CA GLY A 289 -34.75 -21.97 15.98
C GLY A 289 -33.57 -20.99 16.04
N GLU A 290 -33.68 -19.94 16.81
CA GLU A 290 -32.72 -18.85 16.89
C GLU A 290 -31.61 -19.12 17.89
N LEU A 291 -30.39 -19.29 17.43
CA LEU A 291 -29.21 -19.65 18.22
C LEU A 291 -28.00 -18.76 17.93
N SER A 292 -27.11 -18.62 18.91
CA SER A 292 -25.78 -18.03 18.70
C SER A 292 -24.85 -19.01 17.99
N ALA A 293 -23.80 -18.51 17.33
CA ALA A 293 -22.79 -19.35 16.71
C ALA A 293 -22.19 -20.39 17.68
N LYS A 294 -21.99 -20.01 18.94
CA LYS A 294 -21.52 -20.93 20.00
C LYS A 294 -22.49 -22.06 20.28
N ALA A 295 -23.78 -21.78 20.31
CA ALA A 295 -24.84 -22.79 20.54
C ALA A 295 -24.99 -23.71 19.30
N ILE A 296 -24.92 -23.15 18.10
CA ILE A 296 -24.97 -23.93 16.82
C ILE A 296 -23.85 -24.97 16.79
N ILE A 297 -22.59 -24.60 17.02
CA ILE A 297 -21.50 -25.58 17.00
C ILE A 297 -21.63 -26.63 18.10
N ALA A 298 -22.23 -26.30 19.26
CA ALA A 298 -22.52 -27.28 20.30
C ALA A 298 -23.54 -28.32 19.80
N LYS A 299 -24.61 -27.89 19.12
CA LYS A 299 -25.62 -28.81 18.51
C LYS A 299 -24.99 -29.66 17.40
N LEU A 300 -24.21 -29.10 16.51
CA LEU A 300 -23.52 -29.84 15.44
C LEU A 300 -22.56 -30.91 16.00
N LYS A 301 -21.93 -30.65 17.15
CA LYS A 301 -21.12 -31.67 17.85
C LYS A 301 -21.97 -32.78 18.43
N ALA A 302 -23.08 -32.45 19.10
CA ALA A 302 -23.99 -33.42 19.65
C ALA A 302 -24.55 -34.36 18.56
N ASN A 303 -24.85 -33.81 17.38
CA ASN A 303 -25.34 -34.56 16.25
C ASN A 303 -24.23 -35.29 15.46
N LYS A 304 -22.96 -35.25 15.89
CA LYS A 304 -21.80 -35.87 15.19
C LYS A 304 -21.56 -35.33 13.76
N GLU A 305 -21.97 -34.11 13.49
CA GLU A 305 -21.82 -33.46 12.17
C GLU A 305 -20.44 -32.82 11.94
N VAL A 306 -19.55 -32.88 12.93
CA VAL A 306 -18.18 -32.38 12.85
C VAL A 306 -17.30 -33.37 12.09
N LYS A 307 -16.68 -32.88 11.03
CA LYS A 307 -15.76 -33.63 10.16
C LYS A 307 -14.31 -33.22 10.43
N TYR A 308 -13.34 -34.04 9.99
CA TYR A 308 -11.92 -33.73 10.09
C TYR A 308 -11.30 -33.61 8.70
N SER A 309 -10.60 -32.52 8.47
CA SER A 309 -9.81 -32.30 7.25
C SER A 309 -8.35 -32.68 7.49
N ARG A 310 -7.86 -33.75 6.82
CA ARG A 310 -6.44 -34.13 6.84
C ARG A 310 -5.56 -33.04 6.20
N ARG A 311 -6.02 -32.45 5.09
CA ARG A 311 -5.27 -31.42 4.33
C ARG A 311 -4.95 -30.19 5.19
N TYR A 312 -5.93 -29.70 5.99
CA TYR A 312 -5.77 -28.51 6.81
C TYR A 312 -5.56 -28.81 8.30
N ARG A 313 -5.52 -30.08 8.68
CA ARG A 313 -5.34 -30.55 10.06
C ARG A 313 -6.31 -29.86 11.02
N CYS A 314 -7.58 -29.76 10.64
CA CYS A 314 -8.60 -29.10 11.45
C CYS A 314 -9.92 -29.85 11.45
N HIS A 315 -10.65 -29.74 12.56
CA HIS A 315 -12.06 -30.12 12.67
C HIS A 315 -12.91 -29.02 12.04
N TYR A 316 -13.96 -29.37 11.31
CA TYR A 316 -14.88 -28.41 10.71
C TYR A 316 -16.32 -28.93 10.68
N ALA A 317 -17.25 -28.00 10.64
CA ALA A 317 -18.67 -28.24 10.36
C ALA A 317 -19.23 -27.08 9.53
N GLU A 318 -20.27 -27.34 8.78
CA GLU A 318 -20.93 -26.35 7.94
C GLU A 318 -22.44 -26.41 8.11
N VAL A 319 -23.11 -25.26 8.12
CA VAL A 319 -24.56 -25.17 8.25
C VAL A 319 -25.07 -23.92 7.55
N GLU A 320 -26.23 -24.05 6.91
CA GLU A 320 -26.97 -22.93 6.35
C GLU A 320 -27.92 -22.37 7.41
N VAL A 321 -27.96 -21.04 7.53
CA VAL A 321 -28.74 -20.33 8.54
C VAL A 321 -29.26 -19.02 7.97
N MET A 322 -30.22 -18.40 8.64
CA MET A 322 -30.65 -17.05 8.34
C MET A 322 -29.97 -16.05 9.28
N LEU A 323 -29.42 -14.99 8.74
CA LEU A 323 -29.01 -13.78 9.46
C LEU A 323 -29.99 -12.67 9.12
N GLY A 324 -30.91 -12.39 10.05
CA GLY A 324 -32.10 -11.58 9.76
C GLY A 324 -32.94 -12.23 8.64
N LYS A 325 -33.14 -11.51 7.52
CA LYS A 325 -33.91 -12.01 6.38
C LYS A 325 -33.05 -12.67 5.27
N ARG A 326 -31.74 -12.87 5.51
CA ARG A 326 -30.83 -13.35 4.47
C ARG A 326 -30.21 -14.69 4.82
N ALA A 327 -30.28 -15.61 3.87
CA ALA A 327 -29.60 -16.90 3.99
C ALA A 327 -28.08 -16.71 3.92
N VAL A 328 -27.37 -17.30 4.85
CA VAL A 328 -25.90 -17.33 4.91
C VAL A 328 -25.44 -18.73 5.29
N LYS A 329 -24.21 -19.07 4.93
CA LYS A 329 -23.61 -20.33 5.34
C LYS A 329 -22.49 -20.07 6.34
N LEU A 330 -22.49 -20.82 7.41
CA LEU A 330 -21.47 -20.76 8.45
C LEU A 330 -20.55 -21.97 8.32
N PHE A 331 -19.24 -21.71 8.39
CA PHE A 331 -18.21 -22.73 8.48
C PHE A 331 -17.49 -22.61 9.80
N PHE A 332 -17.69 -23.58 10.67
CA PHE A 332 -16.96 -23.68 11.92
C PHE A 332 -15.66 -24.41 11.70
N CYS A 333 -14.55 -23.90 12.22
CA CYS A 333 -13.26 -24.57 12.13
C CYS A 333 -12.47 -24.46 13.43
N LYS A 334 -11.72 -25.53 13.76
CA LYS A 334 -10.85 -25.61 14.92
C LYS A 334 -9.60 -26.41 14.60
N ARG A 335 -8.42 -25.78 14.73
CA ARG A 335 -7.13 -26.49 14.68
C ARG A 335 -6.78 -26.93 16.11
N GLY A 336 -6.20 -28.09 16.24
CA GLY A 336 -5.69 -28.56 17.53
C GLY A 336 -6.72 -28.63 18.69
N LYS A 337 -6.36 -29.32 19.76
CA LYS A 337 -7.26 -29.56 20.91
C LYS A 337 -7.45 -28.28 21.76
N LYS A 338 -6.43 -27.44 21.88
CA LYS A 338 -6.41 -26.26 22.77
C LYS A 338 -6.98 -24.99 22.13
N GLU A 339 -7.12 -24.91 20.80
CA GLU A 339 -7.65 -23.72 20.13
C GLU A 339 -9.17 -23.58 20.29
N ALA A 340 -9.66 -22.34 20.26
CA ALA A 340 -11.08 -22.06 20.24
C ALA A 340 -11.65 -22.28 18.80
N TRP A 341 -12.96 -22.57 18.73
CA TRP A 341 -13.68 -22.60 17.47
C TRP A 341 -13.73 -21.21 16.86
N LYS A 342 -13.45 -21.13 15.57
CA LYS A 342 -13.64 -19.93 14.74
C LYS A 342 -14.77 -20.20 13.75
N VAL A 343 -15.44 -19.15 13.29
CA VAL A 343 -16.55 -19.27 12.34
C VAL A 343 -16.33 -18.31 11.17
N LEU A 344 -16.42 -18.83 9.95
CA LEU A 344 -16.51 -18.04 8.73
C LEU A 344 -17.97 -17.97 8.30
N LEU A 345 -18.38 -16.81 7.80
CA LEU A 345 -19.70 -16.54 7.25
C LEU A 345 -19.57 -16.23 5.76
N THR A 346 -20.42 -16.83 4.93
CA THR A 346 -20.50 -16.48 3.51
C THR A 346 -21.92 -16.31 3.02
N THR A 347 -22.09 -15.47 2.01
CA THR A 347 -23.34 -15.33 1.25
C THR A 347 -23.41 -16.29 0.05
N ASP A 348 -22.34 -17.04 -0.22
CA ASP A 348 -22.31 -18.10 -1.22
C ASP A 348 -22.69 -19.43 -0.59
N LEU A 349 -23.96 -19.82 -0.75
CA LEU A 349 -24.50 -21.06 -0.17
C LEU A 349 -23.94 -22.32 -0.85
N SER A 350 -23.46 -22.21 -2.10
CA SER A 350 -22.86 -23.33 -2.85
C SER A 350 -21.44 -23.64 -2.39
N LEU A 351 -20.78 -22.71 -1.69
CA LEU A 351 -19.40 -22.86 -1.28
C LEU A 351 -19.25 -24.00 -0.25
N ARG A 352 -18.19 -24.80 -0.40
CA ARG A 352 -17.83 -25.88 0.54
C ARG A 352 -16.67 -25.42 1.43
N PHE A 353 -16.58 -25.97 2.64
CA PHE A 353 -15.58 -25.59 3.64
C PHE A 353 -14.15 -25.50 3.09
N MET A 354 -13.68 -26.52 2.37
CA MET A 354 -12.31 -26.57 1.86
C MET A 354 -12.00 -25.36 0.98
N ARG A 355 -12.92 -25.04 0.09
CA ARG A 355 -12.79 -23.90 -0.81
C ARG A 355 -12.92 -22.55 -0.09
N ALA A 356 -13.86 -22.45 0.86
CA ALA A 356 -13.99 -21.27 1.71
C ALA A 356 -12.71 -20.98 2.48
N TYR A 357 -12.08 -22.02 3.02
CA TYR A 357 -10.83 -21.91 3.76
C TYR A 357 -9.67 -21.43 2.87
N GLU A 358 -9.54 -21.96 1.66
CA GLU A 358 -8.54 -21.52 0.67
C GLU A 358 -8.74 -20.04 0.29
N ILE A 359 -9.97 -19.66 -0.07
CA ILE A 359 -10.26 -18.27 -0.44
C ILE A 359 -10.02 -17.33 0.73
N TYR A 360 -10.48 -17.69 1.95
CA TYR A 360 -10.30 -16.84 3.11
C TYR A 360 -8.84 -16.67 3.51
N SER A 361 -7.99 -17.66 3.26
CA SER A 361 -6.54 -17.56 3.54
C SER A 361 -5.86 -16.46 2.73
N MET A 362 -6.43 -16.06 1.57
CA MET A 362 -5.92 -14.93 0.79
C MET A 362 -5.99 -13.60 1.56
N ARG A 363 -6.85 -13.49 2.60
CA ARG A 363 -6.94 -12.28 3.43
C ARG A 363 -5.60 -11.94 4.08
N TRP A 364 -4.78 -12.95 4.40
CA TRP A 364 -3.46 -12.71 5.00
C TRP A 364 -2.56 -11.80 4.16
N SER A 365 -2.78 -11.72 2.87
CA SER A 365 -1.97 -10.89 1.98
C SER A 365 -1.98 -9.40 2.34
N ILE A 366 -3.07 -8.87 2.92
CA ILE A 366 -3.12 -7.46 3.34
C ILE A 366 -2.24 -7.20 4.57
N GLU A 367 -2.10 -8.20 5.46
CA GLU A 367 -1.19 -8.12 6.62
C GLU A 367 0.28 -8.11 6.16
N VAL A 368 0.60 -8.87 5.10
CA VAL A 368 1.92 -8.82 4.45
C VAL A 368 2.19 -7.42 3.87
N PHE A 369 1.19 -6.82 3.20
CA PHE A 369 1.30 -5.42 2.76
C PHE A 369 1.60 -4.47 3.93
N PHE A 370 0.89 -4.58 5.05
CA PHE A 370 1.12 -3.72 6.21
C PHE A 370 2.54 -3.87 6.75
N SER A 371 3.02 -5.10 6.87
CA SER A 371 4.37 -5.39 7.34
C SER A 371 5.45 -4.84 6.39
N ASP A 372 5.38 -5.19 5.11
CA ASP A 372 6.36 -4.76 4.12
C ASP A 372 6.35 -3.25 3.90
N SER A 373 5.17 -2.64 3.83
CA SER A 373 5.05 -1.20 3.60
C SER A 373 5.53 -0.37 4.78
N LYS A 374 5.32 -0.81 6.03
CA LYS A 374 5.86 -0.14 7.21
C LYS A 374 7.38 -0.25 7.27
N ARG A 375 7.90 -1.43 6.97
CA ARG A 375 9.35 -1.71 7.06
C ARG A 375 10.16 -1.11 5.92
N LEU A 376 9.65 -1.20 4.67
CA LEU A 376 10.42 -0.90 3.46
C LEU A 376 10.04 0.43 2.81
N LEU A 377 8.75 0.80 2.86
CA LEU A 377 8.20 1.92 2.12
C LEU A 377 7.79 3.11 3.01
N GLY A 378 7.99 2.98 4.33
CA GLY A 378 7.75 4.03 5.29
C GLY A 378 6.27 4.39 5.50
N LEU A 379 5.34 3.43 5.45
CA LEU A 379 3.88 3.70 5.54
C LEU A 379 3.49 4.54 6.76
N ALA A 380 4.20 4.44 7.87
CA ALA A 380 3.94 5.19 9.09
C ALA A 380 4.78 6.47 9.24
N ASP A 381 5.76 6.73 8.36
CA ASP A 381 6.86 7.65 8.59
C ASP A 381 6.56 9.12 8.20
N CYS A 382 5.37 9.42 7.70
CA CYS A 382 4.97 10.81 7.44
C CYS A 382 4.90 11.62 8.74
N SER A 383 5.78 12.59 8.90
CA SER A 383 5.86 13.49 10.04
C SER A 383 5.26 14.88 9.80
N SER A 384 4.65 15.11 8.64
CA SER A 384 4.00 16.38 8.31
C SER A 384 2.85 16.69 9.27
N ARG A 385 2.68 17.95 9.60
CA ARG A 385 1.51 18.43 10.34
C ARG A 385 0.23 18.49 9.50
N ASP A 386 0.37 18.55 8.17
CA ASP A 386 -0.71 18.75 7.22
C ASP A 386 -1.37 17.40 6.81
N PHE A 387 -2.69 17.33 6.92
CA PHE A 387 -3.46 16.13 6.54
C PHE A 387 -3.31 15.77 5.07
N SER A 388 -3.16 16.77 4.17
CA SER A 388 -2.92 16.55 2.75
C SER A 388 -1.68 15.71 2.51
N ALA A 389 -0.59 15.99 3.24
CA ALA A 389 0.65 15.26 3.13
C ALA A 389 0.52 13.80 3.60
N HIS A 390 -0.30 13.52 4.62
CA HIS A 390 -0.60 12.15 5.03
C HIS A 390 -1.36 11.37 3.96
N ILE A 391 -2.36 11.99 3.32
CA ILE A 391 -3.11 11.39 2.20
C ILE A 391 -2.18 11.12 1.01
N ALA A 392 -1.35 12.10 0.64
CA ALA A 392 -0.39 11.95 -0.44
C ALA A 392 0.63 10.84 -0.14
N HIS A 393 1.19 10.83 1.06
CA HIS A 393 2.19 9.85 1.48
C HIS A 393 1.67 8.41 1.43
N VAL A 394 0.51 8.13 2.01
CA VAL A 394 -0.11 6.80 1.97
C VAL A 394 -0.40 6.39 0.52
N SER A 395 -0.87 7.32 -0.32
CA SER A 395 -1.11 7.06 -1.75
C SER A 395 0.16 6.68 -2.49
N LEU A 396 1.27 7.39 -2.24
CA LEU A 396 2.58 7.09 -2.82
C LEU A 396 3.10 5.72 -2.37
N VAL A 397 2.93 5.36 -1.10
CA VAL A 397 3.29 4.03 -0.59
C VAL A 397 2.50 2.92 -1.31
N MET A 398 1.19 3.10 -1.48
CA MET A 398 0.36 2.17 -2.23
C MET A 398 0.81 2.03 -3.69
N ILE A 399 1.15 3.12 -4.34
CA ILE A 399 1.64 3.13 -5.73
C ILE A 399 2.96 2.37 -5.85
N ARG A 400 3.93 2.65 -4.98
CA ARG A 400 5.21 1.95 -4.92
C ARG A 400 5.02 0.44 -4.72
N TYR A 401 4.18 0.08 -3.76
CA TYR A 401 3.88 -1.33 -3.48
C TYR A 401 3.25 -2.03 -4.69
N ASN A 402 2.28 -1.39 -5.36
CA ASN A 402 1.61 -1.95 -6.53
C ASN A 402 2.60 -2.16 -7.69
N MET A 403 3.53 -1.23 -7.89
CA MET A 403 4.59 -1.37 -8.90
C MET A 403 5.54 -2.54 -8.55
N LEU A 404 6.00 -2.61 -7.30
CA LEU A 404 6.83 -3.71 -6.82
C LEU A 404 6.12 -5.07 -6.94
N ALA A 405 4.83 -5.14 -6.58
CA ALA A 405 4.04 -6.36 -6.71
C ALA A 405 3.88 -6.81 -8.18
N SER A 406 3.78 -5.86 -9.11
CA SER A 406 3.80 -6.15 -10.54
C SER A 406 5.14 -6.71 -11.01
N ILE A 407 6.25 -6.10 -10.60
CA ILE A 407 7.61 -6.53 -10.96
C ILE A 407 7.93 -7.87 -10.32
N LYS A 408 7.55 -8.09 -9.05
CA LYS A 408 7.67 -9.37 -8.36
C LYS A 408 7.07 -10.51 -9.19
N ARG A 409 5.88 -10.29 -9.75
CA ARG A 409 5.20 -11.27 -10.62
C ARG A 409 5.97 -11.50 -11.92
N THR A 410 6.50 -10.45 -12.54
CA THR A 410 7.18 -10.50 -13.84
C THR A 410 8.56 -11.16 -13.75
N LEU A 411 9.32 -10.84 -12.72
CA LEU A 411 10.69 -11.32 -12.51
C LEU A 411 10.77 -12.55 -11.58
N ASP A 412 9.62 -13.12 -11.19
CA ASP A 412 9.46 -14.33 -10.38
C ASP A 412 10.20 -14.27 -9.02
N TYR A 413 10.14 -13.13 -8.36
CA TYR A 413 10.66 -12.98 -7.00
C TYR A 413 9.72 -13.63 -5.98
N ASP A 414 10.29 -14.27 -4.96
CA ASP A 414 9.51 -14.85 -3.86
C ASP A 414 8.87 -13.79 -2.96
N THR A 415 9.61 -12.72 -2.65
CA THR A 415 9.16 -11.69 -1.70
C THR A 415 9.38 -10.26 -2.23
N ILE A 416 8.54 -9.33 -1.75
CA ILE A 416 8.74 -7.89 -1.98
C ILE A 416 10.05 -7.42 -1.30
N GLY A 417 10.39 -7.99 -0.14
CA GLY A 417 11.60 -7.65 0.58
C GLY A 417 12.87 -7.99 -0.18
N GLY A 418 12.95 -9.17 -0.81
CA GLY A 418 14.08 -9.54 -1.68
C GLY A 418 14.22 -8.60 -2.87
N LEU A 419 13.10 -8.35 -3.57
CA LEU A 419 13.05 -7.40 -4.69
C LEU A 419 13.52 -5.99 -4.29
N PHE A 420 13.04 -5.48 -3.14
CA PHE A 420 13.42 -4.17 -2.63
C PHE A 420 14.91 -4.13 -2.26
N GLY A 421 15.42 -5.20 -1.66
CA GLY A 421 16.83 -5.34 -1.32
C GLY A 421 17.74 -5.24 -2.55
N ASP A 422 17.40 -5.94 -3.63
CA ASP A 422 18.18 -5.89 -4.87
C ASP A 422 18.13 -4.50 -5.53
N MET A 423 16.98 -3.80 -5.47
CA MET A 423 16.89 -2.40 -5.90
C MET A 423 17.79 -1.49 -5.06
N TYR A 424 17.74 -1.65 -3.75
CA TYR A 424 18.49 -0.82 -2.82
C TYR A 424 20.01 -1.01 -2.97
N LEU A 425 20.47 -2.26 -3.09
CA LEU A 425 21.87 -2.58 -3.32
C LEU A 425 22.36 -2.01 -4.66
N GLY A 426 21.58 -2.16 -5.72
CA GLY A 426 21.94 -1.60 -7.03
C GLY A 426 22.13 -0.08 -7.00
N VAL A 427 21.28 0.64 -6.25
CA VAL A 427 21.40 2.10 -6.07
C VAL A 427 22.60 2.46 -5.18
N HIS A 428 22.86 1.67 -4.14
CA HIS A 428 23.98 1.91 -3.21
C HIS A 428 25.34 1.73 -3.88
N GLU A 429 25.50 0.70 -4.69
CA GLU A 429 26.72 0.48 -5.49
C GLU A 429 26.99 1.65 -6.43
N LEU A 430 25.95 2.25 -7.00
CA LEU A 430 26.06 3.43 -7.86
C LEU A 430 26.45 4.70 -7.12
N THR A 431 25.91 4.91 -5.92
CA THR A 431 26.30 6.07 -5.09
C THR A 431 27.77 6.00 -4.68
N VAL A 432 28.34 4.83 -4.50
CA VAL A 432 29.78 4.64 -4.26
C VAL A 432 30.59 4.97 -5.50
N VAL A 433 30.17 4.49 -6.67
CA VAL A 433 30.80 4.80 -7.97
C VAL A 433 30.77 6.31 -8.26
N GLU A 434 29.63 6.97 -8.02
CA GLU A 434 29.51 8.44 -8.17
C GLU A 434 30.47 9.19 -7.25
N LYS A 435 30.63 8.75 -6.00
CA LYS A 435 31.59 9.35 -5.05
C LYS A 435 33.04 9.16 -5.52
N ILE A 436 33.36 7.97 -6.03
CA ILE A 436 34.70 7.69 -6.59
C ILE A 436 34.93 8.59 -7.82
N TRP A 437 33.93 8.74 -8.71
CA TRP A 437 34.01 9.65 -9.86
C TRP A 437 34.17 11.12 -9.43
N ALA A 438 33.45 11.58 -8.44
CA ALA A 438 33.61 12.94 -7.92
C ALA A 438 35.04 13.19 -7.37
N ILE A 439 35.61 12.20 -6.67
CA ILE A 439 36.99 12.27 -6.19
C ILE A 439 37.97 12.28 -7.36
N ILE A 440 37.75 11.45 -8.38
CA ILE A 440 38.60 11.40 -9.59
C ILE A 440 38.57 12.75 -10.30
N ILE A 441 37.39 13.36 -10.53
CA ILE A 441 37.23 14.67 -11.15
C ILE A 441 37.97 15.74 -10.36
N GLU A 442 37.84 15.73 -9.03
CA GLU A 442 38.55 16.68 -8.15
C GLU A 442 40.07 16.51 -8.24
N VAL A 443 40.57 15.26 -8.23
CA VAL A 443 41.99 14.95 -8.41
C VAL A 443 42.48 15.44 -9.80
N VAL A 444 41.68 15.25 -10.86
CA VAL A 444 42.00 15.72 -12.21
C VAL A 444 42.07 17.24 -12.25
N ALA A 445 41.16 17.94 -11.59
CA ALA A 445 41.17 19.42 -11.49
C ALA A 445 42.44 19.92 -10.79
N VAL A 446 42.83 19.31 -9.66
CA VAL A 446 44.07 19.64 -8.95
C VAL A 446 45.32 19.37 -9.79
N VAL A 447 45.37 18.24 -10.53
CA VAL A 447 46.49 17.90 -11.44
C VAL A 447 46.52 18.90 -12.59
N SER A 448 45.39 19.31 -13.12
CA SER A 448 45.25 20.33 -14.18
C SER A 448 45.81 21.69 -13.70
N GLU A 449 45.45 22.13 -12.49
CA GLU A 449 46.03 23.37 -11.91
C GLU A 449 47.53 23.29 -11.73
N LEU A 450 48.10 22.15 -11.32
CA LEU A 450 49.51 21.95 -11.07
C LEU A 450 50.32 21.81 -12.36
N THR A 451 49.75 21.32 -13.44
CA THR A 451 50.43 21.05 -14.71
C THR A 451 50.16 22.08 -15.78
N GLY A 452 49.17 22.96 -15.58
CA GLY A 452 48.69 23.91 -16.59
C GLY A 452 47.98 23.25 -17.78
N ALA A 453 47.58 21.97 -17.65
CA ALA A 453 46.83 21.24 -18.66
C ALA A 453 45.33 21.57 -18.58
N ASP A 454 44.60 21.41 -19.70
CA ASP A 454 43.14 21.61 -19.68
C ASP A 454 42.44 20.44 -18.99
N SER A 455 41.61 20.77 -18.00
CA SER A 455 40.88 19.77 -17.19
C SER A 455 39.86 18.96 -18.00
N ASP A 456 39.26 19.57 -19.01
CA ASP A 456 38.29 18.94 -19.90
C ASP A 456 38.95 17.94 -20.84
N GLU A 457 40.15 18.31 -21.37
CA GLU A 457 40.94 17.42 -22.22
C GLU A 457 41.49 16.21 -21.46
N LEU A 458 41.97 16.40 -20.22
CA LEU A 458 42.41 15.32 -19.33
C LEU A 458 41.23 14.39 -18.96
N THR A 459 40.07 14.94 -18.69
CA THR A 459 38.88 14.18 -18.38
C THR A 459 38.41 13.34 -19.58
N ILE A 460 38.43 13.88 -20.76
CA ILE A 460 38.12 13.17 -22.01
C ILE A 460 39.10 12.03 -22.26
N GLN A 461 40.41 12.26 -22.10
CA GLN A 461 41.45 11.24 -22.26
C GLN A 461 41.31 10.09 -21.24
N ILE A 462 40.87 10.39 -20.03
CA ILE A 462 40.58 9.36 -18.99
C ILE A 462 39.33 8.55 -19.38
N ILE A 463 38.28 9.20 -19.89
CA ILE A 463 37.04 8.55 -20.30
C ILE A 463 37.23 7.67 -21.54
N GLU A 464 38.04 8.08 -22.49
CA GLU A 464 38.33 7.34 -23.72
C GLU A 464 39.30 6.17 -23.51
N ASN A 465 39.97 6.08 -22.37
CA ASN A 465 40.89 4.99 -22.05
C ASN A 465 40.17 3.75 -21.50
N ASP A 466 39.41 3.06 -22.34
CA ASP A 466 38.59 1.90 -22.03
C ASP A 466 39.30 0.79 -21.23
N LYS A 467 40.57 0.55 -21.45
CA LYS A 467 41.32 -0.50 -20.72
C LYS A 467 41.57 -0.15 -19.25
N ARG A 468 41.92 1.10 -18.95
CA ARG A 468 42.11 1.55 -17.55
C ARG A 468 40.81 1.72 -16.82
N LEU A 469 39.76 2.20 -17.48
CA LEU A 469 38.41 2.27 -16.94
C LEU A 469 37.83 0.88 -16.62
N ALA A 470 38.04 -0.11 -17.47
CA ALA A 470 37.65 -1.50 -17.21
C ALA A 470 38.36 -2.09 -15.97
N ALA A 471 39.65 -1.79 -15.80
CA ALA A 471 40.41 -2.21 -14.62
C ALA A 471 39.91 -1.53 -13.32
N LEU A 472 39.64 -0.22 -13.35
CA LEU A 472 39.07 0.53 -12.24
C LEU A 472 37.63 0.06 -11.89
N ARG A 473 36.83 -0.26 -12.91
CA ARG A 473 35.50 -0.85 -12.74
C ARG A 473 35.55 -2.24 -12.10
N ALA A 474 36.52 -3.08 -12.53
CA ALA A 474 36.73 -4.40 -11.93
C ALA A 474 37.18 -4.29 -10.46
N TYR A 475 38.07 -3.36 -10.13
CA TYR A 475 38.54 -3.13 -8.77
C TYR A 475 37.42 -2.62 -7.84
N ALA A 476 36.60 -1.67 -8.31
CA ALA A 476 35.45 -1.17 -7.57
C ALA A 476 34.31 -2.21 -7.38
N GLN A 477 34.37 -3.36 -8.08
CA GLN A 477 33.44 -4.48 -7.95
C GLN A 477 33.89 -5.53 -6.92
N THR A 478 35.14 -5.51 -6.53
CA THR A 478 35.75 -6.45 -5.60
C THR A 478 35.97 -5.86 -4.20
N ALA A 479 35.84 -4.56 -4.04
CA ALA A 479 35.88 -3.83 -2.76
C ALA A 479 34.46 -3.53 -2.23
#